data_9bea19b878c56eefa55f4f1a7899481f
#
_entry.id   9bea19b878c56eefa55f4f1a7899481f
#
_cell.length_a   1.000
_cell.length_b   1.000
_cell.length_c   1.000
_cell.angle_alpha   90.00
_cell.angle_beta   90.00
_cell.angle_gamma   90.00
#
_symmetry.space_group_name_H-M   'P 1'
#
loop_
_entity.id
_entity.type
_entity.pdbx_description
1 polymer ?
#
loop_
_entity_poly.entity_id
_entity_poly.type
_entity_poly.pdbx_seq_one_letter_code
_entity_poly.pdbx_strand_id
1 'polypeptide(L)'
;MLPGDAPMIVRWRNSKHVASTSRESTKGNLSLKQHLEWFAKTRDDQIDYIIELNEESLPIGSLSFAWRVLPGFKLCAELGKFIGEEKALGKGFASEATNLWLDHGFNALKLECVIARTRKNNLSNIKVNQKMGFTVEPWPVQFGEASDEWIFMRLTRAQWMGHK
;
A
#
# COMPACT_ATOMS: atom_id res chain seq x y z
N MET A 1 -3.31 -9.87 8.31
CA MET A 1 -2.64 -9.28 9.50
C MET A 1 -3.51 -9.48 10.73
N LEU A 2 -2.92 -9.88 11.85
CA LEU A 2 -3.56 -10.15 13.13
C LEU A 2 -3.03 -9.18 14.20
N PRO A 3 -3.74 -8.98 15.33
CA PRO A 3 -3.23 -8.14 16.43
C PRO A 3 -1.84 -8.57 16.94
N GLY A 4 -1.51 -9.86 16.87
CA GLY A 4 -0.20 -10.40 17.23
C GLY A 4 0.96 -9.90 16.36
N ASP A 5 0.69 -9.42 15.15
CA ASP A 5 1.70 -8.87 14.23
C ASP A 5 2.09 -7.43 14.60
N ALA A 6 1.30 -6.77 15.46
CA ALA A 6 1.45 -5.35 15.77
C ALA A 6 2.84 -4.95 16.25
N PRO A 7 3.55 -5.70 17.13
CA PRO A 7 4.92 -5.32 17.54
C PRO A 7 5.90 -5.26 16.37
N MET A 8 5.79 -6.20 15.42
CA MET A 8 6.61 -6.26 14.22
C MET A 8 6.30 -5.09 13.28
N ILE A 9 5.03 -4.81 13.02
CA ILE A 9 4.59 -3.69 12.19
C ILE A 9 5.05 -2.36 12.77
N VAL A 10 4.93 -2.16 14.07
CA VAL A 10 5.39 -0.94 14.77
C VAL A 10 6.91 -0.76 14.62
N ARG A 11 7.68 -1.82 14.80
CA ARG A 11 9.14 -1.81 14.56
C ARG A 11 9.45 -1.36 13.12
N TRP A 12 8.80 -1.95 12.13
CA TRP A 12 9.00 -1.59 10.72
C TRP A 12 8.60 -0.15 10.41
N ARG A 13 7.43 0.28 10.89
CA ARG A 13 6.93 1.65 10.64
C ARG A 13 7.81 2.72 11.26
N ASN A 14 8.49 2.41 12.37
CA ASN A 14 9.44 3.30 13.01
C ASN A 14 10.85 3.24 12.40
N SER A 15 11.13 2.29 11.52
CA SER A 15 12.41 2.24 10.83
C SER A 15 12.58 3.44 9.88
N LYS A 16 13.81 3.94 9.75
CA LYS A 16 14.10 5.14 8.95
C LYS A 16 13.62 5.02 7.50
N HIS A 17 13.81 3.85 6.87
CA HIS A 17 13.46 3.64 5.46
C HIS A 17 11.94 3.59 5.24
N VAL A 18 11.15 3.07 6.18
CA VAL A 18 9.68 3.08 6.07
C VAL A 18 9.12 4.44 6.47
N ALA A 19 9.56 5.02 7.58
CA ALA A 19 9.06 6.29 8.09
C ALA A 19 9.27 7.44 7.07
N SER A 20 10.41 7.47 6.38
CA SER A 20 10.73 8.53 5.40
C SER A 20 9.81 8.56 4.17
N THR A 21 9.17 7.45 3.86
CA THR A 21 8.31 7.29 2.67
C THR A 21 6.83 7.12 3.01
N SER A 22 6.51 6.93 4.29
CA SER A 22 5.14 6.73 4.76
C SER A 22 4.35 8.04 4.73
N ARG A 23 3.06 7.95 4.35
CA ARG A 23 2.12 9.07 4.45
C ARG A 23 1.80 9.42 5.90
N GLU A 24 1.71 8.40 6.72
CA GLU A 24 1.39 8.51 8.15
C GLU A 24 2.66 8.60 9.01
N SER A 25 3.75 9.18 8.46
CA SER A 25 4.90 9.47 9.30
C SER A 25 4.45 10.47 10.37
N THR A 26 4.05 9.92 11.49
CA THR A 26 3.74 10.69 12.68
C THR A 26 4.99 11.49 13.05
N LYS A 27 4.81 12.72 13.51
CA LYS A 27 5.89 13.52 14.12
C LYS A 27 6.29 12.84 15.45
N GLY A 28 6.92 11.65 15.35
CA GLY A 28 7.29 10.84 16.51
C GLY A 28 7.18 9.33 16.21
N ASN A 29 7.68 8.53 17.13
CA ASN A 29 7.59 7.07 17.01
C ASN A 29 6.16 6.59 17.24
N LEU A 30 5.67 5.75 16.34
CA LEU A 30 4.41 5.04 16.50
C LEU A 30 4.52 4.08 17.71
N SER A 31 3.63 4.21 18.69
CA SER A 31 3.56 3.27 19.81
C SER A 31 2.69 2.06 19.46
N LEU A 32 2.91 0.94 20.17
CA LEU A 32 2.09 -0.26 20.02
C LEU A 32 0.60 0.03 20.31
N LYS A 33 0.31 0.82 21.35
CA LYS A 33 -1.05 1.23 21.71
C LYS A 33 -1.74 1.98 20.57
N GLN A 34 -1.07 3.00 20.00
CA GLN A 34 -1.61 3.77 18.86
C GLN A 34 -1.88 2.87 17.65
N HIS A 35 -0.99 1.92 17.36
CA HIS A 35 -1.18 0.99 16.24
C HIS A 35 -2.36 0.06 16.46
N LEU A 36 -2.53 -0.50 17.66
CA LEU A 36 -3.66 -1.37 17.98
C LEU A 36 -5.00 -0.62 17.96
N GLU A 37 -5.05 0.61 18.47
CA GLU A 37 -6.23 1.47 18.39
C GLU A 37 -6.60 1.79 16.94
N TRP A 38 -5.61 2.14 16.11
CA TRP A 38 -5.81 2.35 14.68
C TRP A 38 -6.30 1.08 13.98
N PHE A 39 -5.67 -0.06 14.24
CA PHE A 39 -6.03 -1.35 13.66
C PHE A 39 -7.48 -1.74 13.99
N ALA A 40 -7.89 -1.58 15.25
CA ALA A 40 -9.27 -1.84 15.66
C ALA A 40 -10.29 -0.93 14.96
N LYS A 41 -9.93 0.36 14.78
CA LYS A 41 -10.81 1.37 14.16
C LYS A 41 -10.95 1.19 12.64
N THR A 42 -9.92 0.69 11.97
CA THR A 42 -9.89 0.61 10.49
C THR A 42 -10.22 -0.78 9.95
N ARG A 43 -10.54 -1.73 10.81
CA ARG A 43 -10.72 -3.13 10.45
C ARG A 43 -11.81 -3.38 9.40
N ASP A 44 -12.87 -2.58 9.40
CA ASP A 44 -13.97 -2.69 8.43
C ASP A 44 -13.70 -1.90 7.15
N ASP A 45 -12.76 -0.96 7.20
CA ASP A 45 -12.45 -0.05 6.09
C ASP A 45 -11.29 -0.53 5.23
N GLN A 46 -10.57 -1.58 5.66
CA GLN A 46 -9.42 -2.10 4.92
C GLN A 46 -9.09 -3.55 5.25
N ILE A 47 -8.37 -4.18 4.32
CA ILE A 47 -7.75 -5.49 4.52
C ILE A 47 -6.24 -5.35 4.46
N ASP A 48 -5.55 -6.00 5.39
CA ASP A 48 -4.11 -5.97 5.54
C ASP A 48 -3.54 -7.39 5.57
N TYR A 49 -2.43 -7.57 4.85
CA TYR A 49 -1.69 -8.83 4.82
C TYR A 49 -0.20 -8.61 5.10
N ILE A 50 0.42 -9.65 5.64
CA ILE A 50 1.88 -9.72 5.77
C ILE A 50 2.45 -10.30 4.48
N ILE A 51 3.55 -9.74 4.02
CA ILE A 51 4.37 -10.30 2.96
C ILE A 51 5.36 -11.24 3.62
N GLU A 52 5.34 -12.51 3.24
CA GLU A 52 6.25 -13.54 3.76
C GLU A 52 7.06 -14.16 2.62
N LEU A 53 8.30 -14.52 2.89
CA LEU A 53 9.10 -15.35 2.00
C LEU A 53 8.67 -16.82 2.16
N ASN A 54 8.30 -17.47 1.04
CA ASN A 54 7.71 -18.81 1.06
C ASN A 54 8.63 -19.88 1.70
N GLU A 55 9.94 -19.81 1.42
CA GLU A 55 10.88 -20.85 1.86
C GLU A 55 11.09 -20.88 3.39
N GLU A 56 10.93 -19.73 4.06
CA GLU A 56 11.24 -19.59 5.48
C GLU A 56 10.03 -19.10 6.30
N SER A 57 8.88 -18.85 5.66
CA SER A 57 7.74 -18.14 6.27
C SER A 57 8.16 -16.86 7.00
N LEU A 58 9.21 -16.21 6.47
CA LEU A 58 9.82 -15.04 7.07
C LEU A 58 9.03 -13.78 6.69
N PRO A 59 8.40 -13.08 7.64
CA PRO A 59 7.70 -11.83 7.35
C PRO A 59 8.69 -10.73 6.98
N ILE A 60 8.45 -10.06 5.85
CA ILE A 60 9.33 -9.02 5.30
C ILE A 60 8.65 -7.68 5.04
N GLY A 61 7.32 -7.60 5.11
CA GLY A 61 6.61 -6.37 4.81
C GLY A 61 5.10 -6.51 4.95
N SER A 62 4.37 -5.53 4.47
CA SER A 62 2.91 -5.51 4.49
C SER A 62 2.31 -4.92 3.23
N LEU A 63 1.12 -5.41 2.88
CA LEU A 63 0.23 -4.92 1.83
C LEU A 63 -1.14 -4.64 2.40
N SER A 64 -1.84 -3.65 1.85
CA SER A 64 -3.23 -3.37 2.20
C SER A 64 -4.05 -2.89 1.02
N PHE A 65 -5.37 -3.12 1.09
CA PHE A 65 -6.38 -2.37 0.36
C PHE A 65 -7.29 -1.65 1.35
N ALA A 66 -7.30 -0.32 1.29
CA ALA A 66 -8.25 0.50 2.03
C ALA A 66 -9.36 0.96 1.06
N TRP A 67 -10.62 0.70 1.42
CA TRP A 67 -11.76 1.02 0.58
C TRP A 67 -11.86 2.52 0.33
N ARG A 68 -12.16 2.91 -0.91
CA ARG A 68 -12.27 4.33 -1.30
C ARG A 68 -13.45 4.53 -2.22
N VAL A 69 -14.12 5.66 -2.03
CA VAL A 69 -15.13 6.14 -2.97
C VAL A 69 -14.43 6.97 -4.04
N LEU A 70 -14.57 6.57 -5.29
CA LEU A 70 -14.05 7.31 -6.43
C LEU A 70 -15.15 7.43 -7.50
N PRO A 71 -15.48 8.64 -7.98
CA PRO A 71 -16.50 8.83 -8.99
C PRO A 71 -16.25 7.96 -10.23
N GLY A 72 -17.33 7.32 -10.73
CA GLY A 72 -17.25 6.43 -11.88
C GLY A 72 -16.86 4.98 -11.57
N PHE A 73 -16.59 4.64 -10.30
CA PHE A 73 -16.25 3.28 -9.88
C PHE A 73 -17.11 2.85 -8.68
N LYS A 74 -17.70 1.65 -8.75
CA LYS A 74 -18.50 1.09 -7.64
C LYS A 74 -17.62 0.53 -6.54
N LEU A 75 -16.48 -0.07 -6.91
CA LEU A 75 -15.58 -0.71 -5.97
C LEU A 75 -14.13 -0.32 -6.28
N CYS A 76 -13.59 0.55 -5.45
CA CYS A 76 -12.23 1.06 -5.54
C CYS A 76 -11.49 0.90 -4.21
N ALA A 77 -10.19 0.61 -4.27
CA ALA A 77 -9.35 0.52 -3.09
C ALA A 77 -8.04 1.30 -3.27
N GLU A 78 -7.51 1.82 -2.18
CA GLU A 78 -6.18 2.41 -2.12
C GLU A 78 -5.16 1.33 -1.71
N LEU A 79 -4.15 1.14 -2.54
CA LEU A 79 -3.03 0.25 -2.28
C LEU A 79 -2.06 0.89 -1.30
N GLY A 80 -1.89 0.26 -0.14
CA GLY A 80 -0.80 0.50 0.78
C GLY A 80 0.23 -0.62 0.70
N LYS A 81 1.52 -0.30 0.79
CA LYS A 81 2.57 -1.30 0.87
C LYS A 81 3.89 -0.75 1.41
N PHE A 82 4.63 -1.62 2.06
CA PHE A 82 6.04 -1.37 2.39
C PHE A 82 6.78 -2.69 2.60
N ILE A 83 8.09 -2.67 2.35
CA ILE A 83 9.03 -3.70 2.81
C ILE A 83 9.61 -3.22 4.14
N GLY A 84 9.39 -3.97 5.19
CA GLY A 84 9.81 -3.65 6.55
C GLY A 84 11.21 -4.14 6.90
N GLU A 85 11.61 -5.30 6.36
CA GLU A 85 12.93 -5.85 6.58
C GLU A 85 13.95 -5.24 5.59
N GLU A 86 14.95 -4.54 6.13
CA GLU A 86 15.96 -3.83 5.32
C GLU A 86 16.72 -4.78 4.39
N LYS A 87 17.00 -5.99 4.84
CA LYS A 87 17.68 -7.03 4.06
C LYS A 87 16.88 -7.51 2.84
N ALA A 88 15.57 -7.23 2.80
CA ALA A 88 14.67 -7.59 1.71
C ALA A 88 14.53 -6.46 0.66
N LEU A 89 15.09 -5.28 0.91
CA LEU A 89 15.05 -4.15 -0.03
C LEU A 89 15.84 -4.45 -1.30
N GLY A 90 15.35 -3.91 -2.43
CA GLY A 90 16.04 -4.01 -3.72
C GLY A 90 16.03 -5.38 -4.41
N LYS A 91 15.40 -6.40 -3.79
CA LYS A 91 15.38 -7.78 -4.30
C LYS A 91 14.16 -8.12 -5.18
N GLY A 92 13.30 -7.14 -5.48
CA GLY A 92 12.13 -7.34 -6.32
C GLY A 92 10.86 -7.77 -5.57
N PHE A 93 10.95 -8.15 -4.29
CA PHE A 93 9.80 -8.63 -3.51
C PHE A 93 8.62 -7.69 -3.47
N ALA A 94 8.85 -6.37 -3.41
CA ALA A 94 7.76 -5.39 -3.47
C ALA A 94 6.99 -5.46 -4.79
N SER A 95 7.67 -5.69 -5.92
CA SER A 95 7.02 -5.82 -7.23
C SER A 95 6.23 -7.12 -7.32
N GLU A 96 6.81 -8.23 -6.90
CA GLU A 96 6.15 -9.54 -6.89
C GLU A 96 4.91 -9.54 -6.01
N ALA A 97 5.03 -9.11 -4.76
CA ALA A 97 3.92 -9.01 -3.84
C ALA A 97 2.82 -8.06 -4.35
N THR A 98 3.20 -6.93 -4.98
CA THR A 98 2.23 -6.02 -5.58
C THR A 98 1.46 -6.67 -6.72
N ASN A 99 2.15 -7.43 -7.59
CA ASN A 99 1.51 -8.14 -8.70
C ASN A 99 0.48 -9.16 -8.20
N LEU A 100 0.85 -9.98 -7.22
CA LEU A 100 -0.05 -10.97 -6.61
C LEU A 100 -1.25 -10.30 -5.92
N TRP A 101 -1.02 -9.18 -5.25
CA TRP A 101 -2.06 -8.44 -4.53
C TRP A 101 -3.05 -7.76 -5.48
N LEU A 102 -2.57 -7.20 -6.59
CA LEU A 102 -3.43 -6.64 -7.64
C LEU A 102 -4.23 -7.74 -8.32
N ASP A 103 -3.63 -8.91 -8.57
CA ASP A 103 -4.35 -10.05 -9.11
C ASP A 103 -5.50 -10.50 -8.20
N HIS A 104 -5.24 -10.61 -6.90
CA HIS A 104 -6.26 -10.87 -5.89
C HIS A 104 -7.34 -9.77 -5.89
N GLY A 105 -6.95 -8.50 -5.91
CA GLY A 105 -7.86 -7.36 -5.92
C GLY A 105 -8.82 -7.39 -7.11
N PHE A 106 -8.29 -7.54 -8.32
CA PHE A 106 -9.12 -7.50 -9.52
C PHE A 106 -9.90 -8.81 -9.77
N ASN A 107 -9.33 -9.97 -9.45
CA ASN A 107 -9.94 -11.25 -9.76
C ASN A 107 -10.80 -11.81 -8.63
N ALA A 108 -10.36 -11.76 -7.36
CA ALA A 108 -11.11 -12.27 -6.22
C ALA A 108 -12.04 -11.21 -5.62
N LEU A 109 -11.52 -10.02 -5.31
CA LEU A 109 -12.29 -8.95 -4.68
C LEU A 109 -13.15 -8.15 -5.68
N LYS A 110 -12.98 -8.40 -7.00
CA LYS A 110 -13.75 -7.73 -8.07
C LYS A 110 -13.59 -6.20 -8.11
N LEU A 111 -12.45 -5.69 -7.64
CA LEU A 111 -12.16 -4.27 -7.75
C LEU A 111 -12.27 -3.78 -9.20
N GLU A 112 -12.84 -2.62 -9.39
CA GLU A 112 -12.90 -1.93 -10.69
C GLU A 112 -11.69 -1.00 -10.86
N CYS A 113 -11.16 -0.52 -9.73
CA CYS A 113 -10.12 0.48 -9.67
C CYS A 113 -9.24 0.28 -8.43
N VAL A 114 -7.94 0.45 -8.61
CA VAL A 114 -6.96 0.56 -7.52
C VAL A 114 -6.25 1.90 -7.67
N ILE A 115 -6.16 2.65 -6.57
CA ILE A 115 -5.42 3.90 -6.52
C ILE A 115 -4.19 3.79 -5.62
N ALA A 116 -3.23 4.65 -5.84
CA ALA A 116 -2.07 4.81 -4.98
C ALA A 116 -1.74 6.29 -4.84
N ARG A 117 -1.54 6.74 -3.60
CA ARG A 117 -1.03 8.09 -3.30
C ARG A 117 0.38 7.92 -2.75
N THR A 118 1.35 8.49 -3.41
CA THR A 118 2.76 8.29 -3.05
C THR A 118 3.52 9.62 -3.05
N ARG A 119 4.55 9.72 -2.22
CA ARG A 119 5.42 10.91 -2.23
C ARG A 119 6.21 10.98 -3.52
N LYS A 120 6.37 12.18 -4.09
CA LYS A 120 7.15 12.40 -5.33
C LYS A 120 8.60 11.92 -5.22
N ASN A 121 9.18 11.95 -4.05
CA ASN A 121 10.54 11.48 -3.79
C ASN A 121 10.65 9.96 -3.58
N ASN A 122 9.53 9.23 -3.44
CA ASN A 122 9.53 7.77 -3.34
C ASN A 122 9.59 7.12 -4.73
N LEU A 123 10.72 7.34 -5.42
CA LEU A 123 10.93 6.90 -6.81
C LEU A 123 10.83 5.38 -6.95
N SER A 124 11.23 4.61 -5.94
CA SER A 124 11.13 3.15 -5.96
C SER A 124 9.68 2.68 -6.00
N ASN A 125 8.80 3.27 -5.19
CA ASN A 125 7.37 2.96 -5.19
C ASN A 125 6.69 3.38 -6.49
N ILE A 126 7.04 4.56 -7.02
CA ILE A 126 6.52 5.06 -8.31
C ILE A 126 6.88 4.07 -9.43
N LYS A 127 8.14 3.63 -9.51
CA LYS A 127 8.59 2.66 -10.52
C LYS A 127 7.86 1.32 -10.40
N VAL A 128 7.66 0.81 -9.18
CA VAL A 128 6.88 -0.42 -8.97
C VAL A 128 5.45 -0.24 -9.47
N ASN A 129 4.78 0.86 -9.12
CA ASN A 129 3.41 1.12 -9.55
C ASN A 129 3.33 1.27 -11.08
N GLN A 130 4.23 2.02 -11.72
CA GLN A 130 4.28 2.15 -13.18
C GLN A 130 4.51 0.81 -13.87
N LYS A 131 5.38 -0.05 -13.33
CA LYS A 131 5.59 -1.41 -13.83
C LYS A 131 4.31 -2.26 -13.75
N MET A 132 3.41 -1.99 -12.82
CA MET A 132 2.10 -2.64 -12.69
C MET A 132 1.02 -2.02 -13.59
N GLY A 133 1.34 -1.00 -14.36
CA GLY A 133 0.41 -0.32 -15.28
C GLY A 133 -0.33 0.88 -14.67
N PHE A 134 0.02 1.31 -13.45
CA PHE A 134 -0.55 2.54 -12.91
C PHE A 134 -0.14 3.77 -13.71
N THR A 135 -1.10 4.65 -13.97
CA THR A 135 -0.89 5.96 -14.61
C THR A 135 -0.97 7.08 -13.57
N VAL A 136 -0.12 8.10 -13.73
CA VAL A 136 -0.23 9.33 -12.92
C VAL A 136 -1.40 10.13 -13.46
N GLU A 137 -2.26 10.62 -12.56
CA GLU A 137 -3.45 11.39 -12.89
C GLU A 137 -3.55 12.64 -12.01
N PRO A 138 -4.41 13.61 -12.40
CA PRO A 138 -4.71 14.76 -11.56
C PRO A 138 -5.20 14.34 -10.18
N TRP A 139 -4.84 15.14 -9.16
CA TRP A 139 -5.27 14.88 -7.78
C TRP A 139 -6.78 15.05 -7.66
N PRO A 140 -7.53 14.03 -7.21
CA PRO A 140 -8.97 14.10 -7.12
C PRO A 140 -9.43 14.98 -5.95
N VAL A 141 -10.41 15.83 -6.18
CA VAL A 141 -10.92 16.81 -5.20
C VAL A 141 -11.41 16.19 -3.88
N GLN A 142 -11.93 14.96 -3.91
CA GLN A 142 -12.40 14.25 -2.72
C GLN A 142 -11.30 13.85 -1.74
N PHE A 143 -10.04 13.95 -2.13
CA PHE A 143 -8.89 13.73 -1.26
C PHE A 143 -8.31 15.04 -0.69
N GLY A 144 -9.08 16.14 -0.79
CA GLY A 144 -8.68 17.46 -0.33
C GLY A 144 -7.73 18.17 -1.31
N GLU A 145 -7.06 19.20 -0.83
CA GLU A 145 -6.13 19.98 -1.64
C GLU A 145 -4.92 19.15 -2.08
N ALA A 146 -4.53 19.35 -3.34
CA ALA A 146 -3.31 18.76 -3.88
C ALA A 146 -2.10 19.34 -3.14
N SER A 147 -1.17 18.46 -2.76
CA SER A 147 0.12 18.87 -2.20
C SER A 147 1.22 18.60 -3.21
N ASP A 148 2.15 19.55 -3.32
CA ASP A 148 3.33 19.39 -4.20
C ASP A 148 4.23 18.21 -3.84
N GLU A 149 4.07 17.66 -2.64
CA GLU A 149 4.83 16.50 -2.18
C GLU A 149 4.30 15.16 -2.69
N TRP A 150 3.05 15.11 -3.19
CA TRP A 150 2.35 13.87 -3.49
C TRP A 150 1.96 13.76 -4.95
N ILE A 151 1.88 12.53 -5.43
CA ILE A 151 1.25 12.18 -6.70
C ILE A 151 0.11 11.19 -6.45
N PHE A 152 -0.89 11.28 -7.31
CA PHE A 152 -2.00 10.35 -7.39
C PHE A 152 -1.78 9.44 -8.61
N MET A 153 -1.94 8.15 -8.41
CA MET A 153 -1.82 7.13 -9.46
C MET A 153 -3.04 6.24 -9.44
N ARG A 154 -3.47 5.79 -10.61
CA ARG A 154 -4.63 4.91 -10.76
C ARG A 154 -4.33 3.77 -11.72
N LEU A 155 -4.95 2.62 -11.44
CA LEU A 155 -4.99 1.45 -12.28
C LEU A 155 -6.43 0.94 -12.32
N THR A 156 -7.04 0.89 -13.49
CA THR A 156 -8.36 0.29 -13.69
C THR A 156 -8.22 -1.21 -14.00
N ARG A 157 -9.29 -1.96 -13.76
CA ARG A 157 -9.35 -3.38 -14.13
C ARG A 157 -9.07 -3.60 -15.61
N ALA A 158 -9.59 -2.75 -16.50
CA ALA A 158 -9.36 -2.84 -17.94
C ALA A 158 -7.87 -2.68 -18.29
N GLN A 159 -7.20 -1.69 -17.69
CA GLN A 159 -5.75 -1.50 -17.86
C GLN A 159 -4.96 -2.70 -17.34
N TRP A 160 -5.31 -3.24 -16.16
CA TRP A 160 -4.66 -4.42 -15.60
C TRP A 160 -4.76 -5.63 -16.51
N MET A 161 -5.96 -5.91 -17.04
CA MET A 161 -6.19 -7.04 -17.94
C MET A 161 -5.47 -6.89 -19.29
N GLY A 162 -5.29 -5.66 -19.79
CA GLY A 162 -4.54 -5.38 -21.01
C GLY A 162 -3.01 -5.34 -20.81
N HIS A 163 -2.55 -5.31 -19.56
CA HIS A 163 -1.13 -5.23 -19.21
C HIS A 163 -0.50 -6.62 -18.98
N LYS A 164 -1.31 -7.66 -18.78
CA LYS A 164 -0.89 -9.07 -18.67
C LYS A 164 -0.72 -9.71 -20.04
#